data_98ae6dd8ac8d96377bcd0b3e4247c6ac
#
_entry.id   98ae6dd8ac8d96377bcd0b3e4247c6ac
#
_cell.length_a   1.000
_cell.length_b   1.000
_cell.length_c   1.000
_cell.angle_alpha   90.00
_cell.angle_beta   90.00
_cell.angle_gamma   90.00
#
_symmetry.space_group_name_H-M   'P 1'
#
loop_
_entity.id
_entity.type
_entity.pdbx_description
1 polymer ?
#
loop_
_entity_poly.entity_id
_entity_poly.type
_entity_poly.pdbx_seq_one_letter_code
_entity_poly.pdbx_strand_id
1 'polypeptide(L)'
;MLQVTKMLDQYKEHCAERNTESLPPLPLTAEQTAELTKLLQNSHDESDLLIDLITNRVPAGVDKAAYVKASFLSGIAYGDIDSPYLSAESAVELLGTMLGGYNIGPLIKCLEIEQLAEIAKNSLSKTLLVFDAFNEVYELSKTNKYAAEVVHSWAEGTWFMDKPGLGEEIKLTVFKVAGEINTDDLSPAQDAWSRPDIPLHAKAMFKMPREGIENPLEMIADLKRIGNPIVFVGDVVGTGSSRKSATNSLLWHIGDDIPYIPNKRDGGFVLGGK
;
A
#
# COMPACT_ATOMS: atom_id res chain seq x y z
N MET A 1 -19.52 18.64 -16.57
CA MET A 1 -20.24 17.36 -16.48
C MET A 1 -19.73 16.31 -17.48
N LEU A 2 -19.72 16.52 -18.79
CA LEU A 2 -19.31 15.50 -19.79
C LEU A 2 -17.88 14.94 -19.67
N GLN A 3 -16.90 15.68 -19.16
CA GLN A 3 -15.51 15.23 -19.03
C GLN A 3 -15.28 14.31 -17.81
N VAL A 4 -16.06 14.50 -16.79
CA VAL A 4 -15.89 13.87 -15.47
C VAL A 4 -16.50 12.46 -15.46
N THR A 5 -17.62 12.24 -16.12
CA THR A 5 -18.21 10.91 -16.36
C THR A 5 -17.25 10.02 -17.15
N LYS A 6 -16.47 10.63 -18.05
CA LYS A 6 -15.51 9.92 -18.89
C LYS A 6 -14.39 9.20 -18.12
N MET A 7 -13.91 9.76 -16.99
CA MET A 7 -12.85 9.12 -16.19
C MET A 7 -13.33 7.83 -15.55
N LEU A 8 -14.54 7.82 -14.95
CA LEU A 8 -15.11 6.61 -14.36
C LEU A 8 -15.39 5.53 -15.39
N ASP A 9 -15.93 5.91 -16.55
CA ASP A 9 -16.19 4.97 -17.64
C ASP A 9 -14.88 4.33 -18.15
N GLN A 10 -13.84 5.16 -18.36
CA GLN A 10 -12.51 4.68 -18.73
C GLN A 10 -11.89 3.78 -17.68
N TYR A 11 -12.07 4.10 -16.39
CA TYR A 11 -11.58 3.25 -15.30
C TYR A 11 -12.30 1.90 -15.27
N LYS A 12 -13.62 1.88 -15.46
CA LYS A 12 -14.41 0.63 -15.54
C LYS A 12 -14.01 -0.23 -16.74
N GLU A 13 -13.80 0.39 -17.89
CA GLU A 13 -13.30 -0.28 -19.09
C GLU A 13 -11.92 -0.90 -18.83
N HIS A 14 -11.00 -0.13 -18.23
CA HIS A 14 -9.69 -0.62 -17.81
C HIS A 14 -9.80 -1.79 -16.82
N CYS A 15 -10.70 -1.73 -15.84
CA CYS A 15 -10.96 -2.84 -14.93
C CYS A 15 -11.41 -4.10 -15.68
N ALA A 16 -12.31 -3.95 -16.65
CA ALA A 16 -12.79 -5.07 -17.45
C ALA A 16 -11.67 -5.69 -18.30
N GLU A 17 -10.85 -4.87 -18.97
CA GLU A 17 -9.68 -5.34 -19.73
C GLU A 17 -8.70 -6.12 -18.84
N ARG A 18 -8.33 -5.55 -17.69
CA ARG A 18 -7.41 -6.21 -16.74
C ARG A 18 -7.95 -7.53 -16.22
N ASN A 19 -9.25 -7.57 -15.97
CA ASN A 19 -9.91 -8.78 -15.47
C ASN A 19 -9.87 -9.95 -16.46
N THR A 20 -9.83 -9.69 -17.78
CA THR A 20 -9.64 -10.74 -18.79
C THR A 20 -8.33 -11.50 -18.61
N GLU A 21 -7.34 -10.85 -18.03
CA GLU A 21 -6.04 -11.42 -17.69
C GLU A 21 -5.92 -11.85 -16.22
N SER A 22 -6.99 -11.82 -15.45
CA SER A 22 -6.99 -12.05 -13.99
C SER A 22 -6.01 -11.11 -13.26
N LEU A 23 -5.94 -9.85 -13.69
CA LEU A 23 -5.12 -8.82 -13.10
C LEU A 23 -5.99 -7.73 -12.45
N PRO A 24 -5.60 -7.17 -11.30
CA PRO A 24 -6.27 -6.00 -10.75
C PRO A 24 -6.02 -4.78 -11.65
N PRO A 25 -6.91 -3.78 -11.62
CA PRO A 25 -6.69 -2.53 -12.33
C PRO A 25 -5.40 -1.86 -11.83
N LEU A 26 -4.76 -1.07 -12.69
CA LEU A 26 -3.64 -0.24 -12.27
C LEU A 26 -4.08 0.80 -11.25
N PRO A 27 -3.19 1.25 -10.35
CA PRO A 27 -3.46 2.39 -9.49
C PRO A 27 -3.79 3.64 -10.31
N LEU A 28 -4.57 4.55 -9.74
CA LEU A 28 -4.94 5.81 -10.39
C LEU A 28 -3.72 6.67 -10.67
N THR A 29 -3.69 7.30 -11.84
CA THR A 29 -2.71 8.34 -12.17
C THR A 29 -3.03 9.65 -11.45
N ALA A 30 -2.09 10.60 -11.49
CA ALA A 30 -2.32 11.94 -10.93
C ALA A 30 -3.50 12.67 -11.58
N GLU A 31 -3.65 12.51 -12.89
CA GLU A 31 -4.75 13.09 -13.68
C GLU A 31 -6.10 12.47 -13.28
N GLN A 32 -6.16 11.14 -13.20
CA GLN A 32 -7.36 10.43 -12.75
C GLN A 32 -7.71 10.78 -11.31
N THR A 33 -6.71 10.90 -10.44
CA THR A 33 -6.92 11.33 -9.05
C THR A 33 -7.43 12.75 -8.98
N ALA A 34 -6.94 13.66 -9.81
CA ALA A 34 -7.44 15.03 -9.87
C ALA A 34 -8.89 15.11 -10.37
N GLU A 35 -9.28 14.27 -11.33
CA GLU A 35 -10.69 14.18 -11.74
C GLU A 35 -11.58 13.57 -10.65
N LEU A 36 -11.09 12.54 -9.95
CA LEU A 36 -11.77 11.93 -8.81
C LEU A 36 -12.03 12.95 -7.69
N THR A 37 -11.06 13.81 -7.36
CA THR A 37 -11.25 14.83 -6.32
C THR A 37 -12.33 15.86 -6.68
N LYS A 38 -12.53 16.16 -7.98
CA LYS A 38 -13.63 17.01 -8.44
C LYS A 38 -15.00 16.34 -8.28
N LEU A 39 -15.07 15.01 -8.51
CA LEU A 39 -16.27 14.23 -8.28
C LEU A 39 -16.65 14.19 -6.81
N LEU A 40 -15.68 14.00 -5.93
CA LEU A 40 -15.87 13.94 -4.49
C LEU A 40 -16.32 15.26 -3.85
N GLN A 41 -16.26 16.38 -4.56
CA GLN A 41 -16.78 17.68 -4.12
C GLN A 41 -18.25 17.91 -4.47
N ASN A 42 -18.86 17.00 -5.22
CA ASN A 42 -20.24 17.14 -5.69
C ASN A 42 -21.01 15.83 -5.45
N SER A 43 -22.33 15.93 -5.29
CA SER A 43 -23.15 14.72 -5.20
C SER A 43 -23.09 13.90 -6.46
N HIS A 44 -22.91 12.58 -6.31
CA HIS A 44 -22.77 11.62 -7.42
C HIS A 44 -23.45 10.29 -7.06
N ASP A 45 -24.06 9.63 -8.05
CA ASP A 45 -24.81 8.39 -7.84
C ASP A 45 -23.90 7.21 -7.46
N GLU A 46 -22.61 7.25 -7.83
CA GLU A 46 -21.62 6.19 -7.55
C GLU A 46 -20.69 6.57 -6.39
N SER A 47 -21.23 7.14 -5.33
CA SER A 47 -20.46 7.61 -4.17
C SER A 47 -19.55 6.54 -3.54
N ASP A 48 -20.05 5.33 -3.41
CA ASP A 48 -19.29 4.21 -2.82
C ASP A 48 -18.03 3.89 -3.64
N LEU A 49 -18.15 3.91 -4.98
CA LEU A 49 -17.01 3.73 -5.86
C LEU A 49 -16.01 4.88 -5.71
N LEU A 50 -16.46 6.14 -5.64
CA LEU A 50 -15.57 7.28 -5.47
C LEU A 50 -14.79 7.20 -4.15
N ILE A 51 -15.45 6.81 -3.07
CA ILE A 51 -14.82 6.62 -1.76
C ILE A 51 -13.82 5.47 -1.80
N ASP A 52 -14.16 4.34 -2.43
CA ASP A 52 -13.22 3.22 -2.60
C ASP A 52 -11.99 3.65 -3.41
N LEU A 53 -12.18 4.38 -4.50
CA LEU A 53 -11.08 4.84 -5.34
C LEU A 53 -10.11 5.75 -4.60
N ILE A 54 -10.59 6.75 -3.86
CA ILE A 54 -9.72 7.66 -3.11
C ILE A 54 -9.05 6.95 -1.93
N THR A 55 -9.70 5.96 -1.35
CA THR A 55 -9.20 5.22 -0.20
C THR A 55 -8.14 4.20 -0.63
N ASN A 56 -8.44 3.35 -1.62
CA ASN A 56 -7.72 2.12 -1.89
C ASN A 56 -6.98 2.08 -3.23
N ARG A 57 -7.24 3.03 -4.15
CA ARG A 57 -6.70 2.95 -5.51
C ARG A 57 -5.70 4.03 -5.88
N VAL A 58 -5.40 4.98 -4.98
CA VAL A 58 -4.37 5.99 -5.17
C VAL A 58 -3.05 5.47 -4.60
N PRO A 59 -1.92 5.53 -5.36
CA PRO A 59 -0.61 5.16 -4.85
C PRO A 59 -0.26 5.94 -3.58
N ALA A 60 0.47 5.30 -2.66
CA ALA A 60 0.96 5.92 -1.43
C ALA A 60 2.37 6.54 -1.61
N GLY A 61 2.85 7.21 -0.58
CA GLY A 61 4.20 7.77 -0.51
C GLY A 61 4.37 9.05 -1.33
N VAL A 62 5.37 9.08 -2.22
CA VAL A 62 5.78 10.28 -2.97
C VAL A 62 5.37 10.25 -4.45
N ASP A 63 4.41 9.41 -4.82
CA ASP A 63 3.82 9.41 -6.16
C ASP A 63 3.08 10.73 -6.43
N LYS A 64 3.00 11.14 -7.68
CA LYS A 64 2.28 12.36 -8.07
C LYS A 64 0.78 12.28 -7.74
N ALA A 65 0.17 11.11 -7.85
CA ALA A 65 -1.22 10.90 -7.46
C ALA A 65 -1.40 11.03 -5.94
N ALA A 66 -0.42 10.57 -5.14
CA ALA A 66 -0.41 10.79 -3.69
C ALA A 66 -0.37 12.28 -3.32
N TYR A 67 0.37 13.10 -4.06
CA TYR A 67 0.36 14.55 -3.87
C TYR A 67 -1.04 15.15 -4.06
N VAL A 68 -1.74 14.74 -5.12
CA VAL A 68 -3.12 15.21 -5.41
C VAL A 68 -4.07 14.77 -4.30
N LYS A 69 -3.99 13.49 -3.87
CA LYS A 69 -4.79 12.97 -2.74
C LYS A 69 -4.53 13.75 -1.46
N ALA A 70 -3.27 13.96 -1.09
CA ALA A 70 -2.91 14.68 0.13
C ALA A 70 -3.41 16.14 0.10
N SER A 71 -3.27 16.83 -1.03
CA SER A 71 -3.76 18.20 -1.21
C SER A 71 -5.27 18.30 -1.04
N PHE A 72 -6.01 17.36 -1.61
CA PHE A 72 -7.47 17.32 -1.48
C PHE A 72 -7.90 17.03 -0.04
N LEU A 73 -7.34 16.01 0.60
CA LEU A 73 -7.68 15.63 1.97
C LEU A 73 -7.30 16.71 2.97
N SER A 74 -6.15 17.38 2.79
CA SER A 74 -5.78 18.50 3.65
C SER A 74 -6.71 19.71 3.47
N GLY A 75 -7.18 19.99 2.24
CA GLY A 75 -8.19 21.02 2.01
C GLY A 75 -9.49 20.74 2.74
N ILE A 76 -9.94 19.48 2.80
CA ILE A 76 -11.13 19.09 3.60
C ILE A 76 -10.83 19.25 5.10
N ALA A 77 -9.68 18.74 5.57
CA ALA A 77 -9.32 18.82 6.98
C ALA A 77 -9.24 20.27 7.50
N TYR A 78 -8.86 21.23 6.65
CA TYR A 78 -8.77 22.64 7.00
C TYR A 78 -10.06 23.43 6.78
N GLY A 79 -11.07 22.82 6.15
CA GLY A 79 -12.32 23.50 5.79
C GLY A 79 -12.21 24.39 4.54
N ASP A 80 -11.16 24.23 3.74
CA ASP A 80 -10.96 24.95 2.48
C ASP A 80 -11.72 24.28 1.31
N ILE A 81 -12.04 22.99 1.45
CA ILE A 81 -12.76 22.17 0.47
C ILE A 81 -13.91 21.46 1.17
N ASP A 82 -15.10 21.52 0.57
CA ASP A 82 -16.26 20.75 1.01
C ASP A 82 -16.38 19.44 0.22
N SER A 83 -16.80 18.39 0.91
CA SER A 83 -17.18 17.11 0.31
C SER A 83 -18.43 16.56 0.99
N PRO A 84 -19.44 16.13 0.23
CA PRO A 84 -20.61 15.48 0.82
C PRO A 84 -20.31 14.07 1.37
N TYR A 85 -19.12 13.55 1.15
CA TYR A 85 -18.74 12.16 1.46
C TYR A 85 -17.65 12.02 2.52
N LEU A 86 -16.84 13.03 2.72
CA LEU A 86 -15.70 13.01 3.63
C LEU A 86 -15.81 14.15 4.64
N SER A 87 -15.77 13.81 5.91
CA SER A 87 -15.61 14.79 6.99
C SER A 87 -14.13 15.17 7.15
N ALA A 88 -13.86 16.23 7.93
CA ALA A 88 -12.50 16.61 8.29
C ALA A 88 -11.76 15.47 9.01
N GLU A 89 -12.44 14.77 9.92
CA GLU A 89 -11.89 13.62 10.64
C GLU A 89 -11.52 12.48 9.69
N SER A 90 -12.45 12.09 8.80
CA SER A 90 -12.20 11.06 7.80
C SER A 90 -11.03 11.41 6.86
N ALA A 91 -10.90 12.70 6.51
CA ALA A 91 -9.79 13.17 5.70
C ALA A 91 -8.43 13.02 6.42
N VAL A 92 -8.37 13.32 7.73
CA VAL A 92 -7.16 13.12 8.55
C VAL A 92 -6.84 11.65 8.73
N GLU A 93 -7.84 10.79 8.92
CA GLU A 93 -7.63 9.33 8.96
C GLU A 93 -7.03 8.82 7.65
N LEU A 94 -7.56 9.24 6.50
CA LEU A 94 -7.04 8.87 5.19
C LEU A 94 -5.62 9.40 4.94
N LEU A 95 -5.30 10.62 5.39
CA LEU A 95 -3.93 11.13 5.39
C LEU A 95 -3.00 10.22 6.18
N GLY A 96 -3.46 9.69 7.32
CA GLY A 96 -2.70 8.74 8.16
C GLY A 96 -2.35 7.41 7.46
N THR A 97 -3.06 7.05 6.39
CA THR A 97 -2.80 5.80 5.63
C THR A 97 -1.71 5.93 4.56
N MET A 98 -1.15 7.11 4.33
CA MET A 98 -0.32 7.42 3.16
C MET A 98 1.18 7.11 3.31
N LEU A 99 1.63 6.49 4.39
CA LEU A 99 3.00 6.00 4.65
C LEU A 99 4.10 7.07 4.80
N GLY A 100 3.82 8.33 4.70
CA GLY A 100 4.81 9.41 4.72
C GLY A 100 4.89 10.18 3.39
N GLY A 101 5.72 11.21 3.34
CA GLY A 101 5.79 12.12 2.20
C GLY A 101 4.78 13.27 2.30
N TYR A 102 3.88 13.39 1.34
CA TYR A 102 2.96 14.54 1.22
C TYR A 102 1.91 14.67 2.32
N ASN A 103 1.66 13.64 3.10
CA ASN A 103 0.70 13.66 4.21
C ASN A 103 1.28 14.22 5.51
N ILE A 104 2.59 14.28 5.67
CA ILE A 104 3.25 14.61 6.95
C ILE A 104 2.97 16.06 7.36
N GLY A 105 3.26 17.02 6.49
CA GLY A 105 2.99 18.44 6.78
C GLY A 105 1.51 18.71 7.13
N PRO A 106 0.54 18.21 6.34
CA PRO A 106 -0.86 18.28 6.72
C PRO A 106 -1.20 17.69 8.09
N LEU A 107 -0.65 16.53 8.42
CA LEU A 107 -0.90 15.91 9.74
C LEU A 107 -0.29 16.74 10.89
N ILE A 108 0.90 17.30 10.70
CA ILE A 108 1.53 18.18 11.70
C ILE A 108 0.65 19.41 11.95
N LYS A 109 0.14 20.05 10.90
CA LYS A 109 -0.77 21.19 11.02
C LYS A 109 -2.07 20.81 11.74
N CYS A 110 -2.59 19.60 11.52
CA CYS A 110 -3.78 19.11 12.22
C CYS A 110 -3.57 18.90 13.72
N LEU A 111 -2.32 18.75 14.21
CA LEU A 111 -2.04 18.73 15.67
C LEU A 111 -2.42 20.03 16.40
N GLU A 112 -2.54 21.14 15.68
CA GLU A 112 -2.91 22.44 16.20
C GLU A 112 -4.42 22.73 16.08
N ILE A 113 -5.20 21.84 15.47
CA ILE A 113 -6.65 21.94 15.31
C ILE A 113 -7.31 21.03 16.35
N GLU A 114 -7.92 21.61 17.38
CA GLU A 114 -8.40 20.89 18.57
C GLU A 114 -9.25 19.65 18.24
N GLN A 115 -10.17 19.74 17.27
CA GLN A 115 -11.06 18.65 16.88
C GLN A 115 -10.35 17.52 16.12
N LEU A 116 -9.21 17.80 15.49
CA LEU A 116 -8.45 16.87 14.65
C LEU A 116 -7.17 16.35 15.30
N ALA A 117 -6.72 17.02 16.37
CA ALA A 117 -5.39 16.79 16.96
C ALA A 117 -5.19 15.36 17.45
N GLU A 118 -6.21 14.73 18.03
CA GLU A 118 -6.13 13.34 18.51
C GLU A 118 -5.96 12.34 17.34
N ILE A 119 -6.71 12.56 16.25
CA ILE A 119 -6.63 11.70 15.03
C ILE A 119 -5.28 11.91 14.35
N ALA A 120 -4.83 13.16 14.23
CA ALA A 120 -3.53 13.50 13.65
C ALA A 120 -2.38 12.91 14.45
N LYS A 121 -2.43 12.96 15.79
CA LYS A 121 -1.49 12.33 16.69
C LYS A 121 -1.41 10.81 16.43
N ASN A 122 -2.55 10.13 16.40
CA ASN A 122 -2.61 8.69 16.15
C ASN A 122 -2.05 8.31 14.77
N SER A 123 -2.28 9.14 13.77
CA SER A 123 -1.76 8.98 12.41
C SER A 123 -0.25 9.17 12.34
N LEU A 124 0.28 10.24 12.92
CA LEU A 124 1.72 10.54 12.95
C LEU A 124 2.51 9.52 13.78
N SER A 125 1.96 9.05 14.90
CA SER A 125 2.62 8.03 15.74
C SER A 125 2.91 6.75 14.97
N LYS A 126 2.15 6.44 13.93
CA LYS A 126 2.33 5.28 13.05
C LYS A 126 3.13 5.59 11.78
N THR A 127 3.40 6.86 11.49
CA THR A 127 4.14 7.30 10.31
C THR A 127 5.62 7.40 10.65
N LEU A 128 6.44 6.54 10.06
CA LEU A 128 7.87 6.44 10.40
C LEU A 128 8.78 7.17 9.40
N LEU A 129 8.31 7.37 8.17
CA LEU A 129 9.11 8.03 7.13
C LEU A 129 8.91 9.55 7.18
N VAL A 130 9.29 10.15 8.31
CA VAL A 130 9.08 11.58 8.60
C VAL A 130 10.29 12.45 8.26
N PHE A 131 11.51 11.88 8.17
CA PHE A 131 12.74 12.57 7.79
C PHE A 131 12.91 13.93 8.49
N ASP A 132 13.13 15.01 7.74
CA ASP A 132 13.35 16.34 8.28
C ASP A 132 12.17 16.91 9.09
N ALA A 133 10.95 16.43 8.83
CA ALA A 133 9.77 16.81 9.57
C ALA A 133 9.79 16.36 11.04
N PHE A 134 10.69 15.43 11.42
CA PHE A 134 10.94 15.11 12.82
C PHE A 134 11.27 16.36 13.65
N ASN A 135 12.12 17.25 13.13
CA ASN A 135 12.51 18.46 13.84
C ASN A 135 11.32 19.40 14.07
N GLU A 136 10.42 19.51 13.11
CA GLU A 136 9.21 20.32 13.22
C GLU A 136 8.29 19.78 14.33
N VAL A 137 8.03 18.47 14.35
CA VAL A 137 7.22 17.84 15.41
C VAL A 137 7.91 17.97 16.77
N TYR A 138 9.25 17.79 16.82
CA TYR A 138 10.01 17.94 18.06
C TYR A 138 9.95 19.40 18.60
N GLU A 139 10.09 20.42 17.77
CA GLU A 139 9.93 21.80 18.22
C GLU A 139 8.47 22.09 18.68
N LEU A 140 7.48 21.61 17.94
CA LEU A 140 6.08 21.73 18.31
C LEU A 140 5.77 21.02 19.64
N SER A 141 6.45 19.92 19.95
CA SER A 141 6.25 19.14 21.19
C SER A 141 6.53 19.94 22.47
N LYS A 142 7.27 21.04 22.39
CA LYS A 142 7.55 21.90 23.53
C LYS A 142 6.33 22.67 24.02
N THR A 143 5.33 22.85 23.19
CA THR A 143 4.12 23.65 23.49
C THR A 143 2.81 22.92 23.19
N ASN A 144 2.85 21.87 22.39
CA ASN A 144 1.68 21.09 21.99
C ASN A 144 1.76 19.66 22.57
N LYS A 145 0.75 19.31 23.40
CA LYS A 145 0.71 18.01 24.08
C LYS A 145 0.62 16.82 23.10
N TYR A 146 -0.09 16.97 21.99
CA TYR A 146 -0.26 15.91 20.99
C TYR A 146 1.04 15.66 20.24
N ALA A 147 1.78 16.70 19.90
CA ALA A 147 3.13 16.56 19.33
C ALA A 147 4.10 15.91 20.32
N ALA A 148 3.99 16.22 21.62
CA ALA A 148 4.80 15.55 22.65
C ALA A 148 4.49 14.04 22.74
N GLU A 149 3.22 13.66 22.65
CA GLU A 149 2.81 12.25 22.63
C GLU A 149 3.31 11.53 21.36
N VAL A 150 3.32 12.19 20.19
CA VAL A 150 3.92 11.65 18.94
C VAL A 150 5.41 11.37 19.12
N VAL A 151 6.17 12.35 19.62
CA VAL A 151 7.61 12.20 19.86
C VAL A 151 7.88 11.08 20.87
N HIS A 152 7.08 11.00 21.93
CA HIS A 152 7.16 9.91 22.92
C HIS A 152 6.89 8.54 22.28
N SER A 153 5.83 8.43 21.48
CA SER A 153 5.49 7.19 20.77
C SER A 153 6.62 6.73 19.82
N TRP A 154 7.27 7.66 19.13
CA TRP A 154 8.42 7.34 18.28
C TRP A 154 9.63 6.89 19.10
N ALA A 155 9.91 7.54 20.23
CA ALA A 155 11.01 7.20 21.12
C ALA A 155 10.85 5.80 21.77
N GLU A 156 9.64 5.48 22.21
CA GLU A 156 9.31 4.17 22.79
C GLU A 156 9.16 3.06 21.75
N GLY A 157 9.11 3.40 20.45
CA GLY A 157 8.90 2.44 19.38
C GLY A 157 7.54 1.74 19.44
N THR A 158 6.50 2.45 19.89
CA THR A 158 5.14 1.91 20.08
C THR A 158 4.63 1.20 18.83
N TRP A 159 4.87 1.76 17.66
CA TRP A 159 4.52 1.17 16.36
C TRP A 159 5.09 -0.23 16.13
N PHE A 160 6.17 -0.58 16.83
CA PHE A 160 6.83 -1.88 16.76
C PHE A 160 6.47 -2.76 17.96
N MET A 161 6.43 -2.18 19.16
CA MET A 161 6.20 -2.90 20.40
C MET A 161 4.75 -3.36 20.57
N ASP A 162 3.78 -2.62 20.04
CA ASP A 162 2.34 -2.93 20.13
C ASP A 162 1.90 -4.03 19.15
N LYS A 163 2.85 -4.65 18.43
CA LYS A 163 2.52 -5.78 17.57
C LYS A 163 2.16 -7.00 18.42
N PRO A 164 1.19 -7.82 17.96
CA PRO A 164 0.89 -9.08 18.62
C PRO A 164 2.14 -9.93 18.76
N GLY A 165 2.36 -10.51 19.93
CA GLY A 165 3.43 -11.49 20.14
C GLY A 165 3.26 -12.70 19.22
N LEU A 166 4.35 -13.37 18.91
CA LEU A 166 4.29 -14.66 18.21
C LEU A 166 3.56 -15.69 19.08
N GLY A 167 2.66 -16.44 18.46
CA GLY A 167 2.04 -17.58 19.13
C GLY A 167 3.08 -18.67 19.46
N GLU A 168 2.78 -19.54 20.44
CA GLU A 168 3.62 -20.69 20.76
C GLU A 168 3.74 -21.66 19.59
N GLU A 169 2.71 -21.72 18.74
CA GLU A 169 2.67 -22.52 17.52
C GLU A 169 2.25 -21.66 16.34
N ILE A 170 2.92 -21.84 15.20
CA ILE A 170 2.55 -21.23 13.93
C ILE A 170 2.31 -22.34 12.91
N LYS A 171 1.07 -22.49 12.46
CA LYS A 171 0.69 -23.44 11.42
C LYS A 171 0.92 -22.83 10.05
N LEU A 172 1.81 -23.44 9.27
CA LEU A 172 2.21 -22.96 7.96
C LEU A 172 1.95 -24.01 6.89
N THR A 173 1.71 -23.56 5.66
CA THR A 173 1.74 -24.41 4.45
C THR A 173 3.03 -24.12 3.70
N VAL A 174 3.79 -25.16 3.36
CA VAL A 174 5.11 -25.01 2.72
C VAL A 174 5.01 -25.18 1.21
N PHE A 175 5.42 -24.15 0.48
CA PHE A 175 5.76 -24.28 -0.95
C PHE A 175 7.27 -24.44 -1.07
N LYS A 176 7.73 -25.69 -1.29
CA LYS A 176 9.16 -26.01 -1.39
C LYS A 176 9.58 -26.13 -2.85
N VAL A 177 10.68 -25.47 -3.19
CA VAL A 177 11.39 -25.60 -4.45
C VAL A 177 12.79 -26.14 -4.17
N ALA A 178 13.14 -27.26 -4.77
CA ALA A 178 14.46 -27.87 -4.57
C ALA A 178 15.57 -27.12 -5.33
N GLY A 179 16.78 -27.19 -4.79
CA GLY A 179 17.97 -26.60 -5.39
C GLY A 179 18.11 -25.10 -5.17
N GLU A 180 18.97 -24.50 -5.97
CA GLU A 180 19.22 -23.08 -5.97
C GLU A 180 18.09 -22.33 -6.68
N ILE A 181 17.61 -21.26 -6.05
CA ILE A 181 16.62 -20.35 -6.60
C ILE A 181 17.26 -18.97 -6.70
N ASN A 182 17.52 -18.54 -7.91
CA ASN A 182 18.08 -17.22 -8.16
C ASN A 182 16.99 -16.19 -8.45
N THR A 183 17.37 -14.95 -8.53
CA THR A 183 16.42 -13.86 -8.77
C THR A 183 15.81 -13.86 -10.17
N ASP A 184 16.39 -14.58 -11.14
CA ASP A 184 15.78 -14.77 -12.47
C ASP A 184 14.64 -15.79 -12.44
N ASP A 185 14.64 -16.74 -11.50
CA ASP A 185 13.51 -17.64 -11.29
C ASP A 185 12.27 -16.86 -10.81
N LEU A 186 12.45 -15.85 -9.95
CA LEU A 186 11.38 -15.09 -9.33
C LEU A 186 11.03 -13.81 -10.11
N SER A 187 11.97 -13.26 -10.85
CA SER A 187 11.83 -12.01 -11.60
C SER A 187 12.76 -12.02 -12.83
N PRO A 188 12.36 -12.70 -13.90
CA PRO A 188 13.18 -12.87 -15.08
C PRO A 188 13.62 -11.53 -15.69
N ALA A 189 14.89 -11.45 -16.09
CA ALA A 189 15.44 -10.25 -16.72
C ALA A 189 14.74 -9.92 -18.05
N GLN A 190 14.29 -10.94 -18.77
CA GLN A 190 13.57 -10.79 -20.03
C GLN A 190 12.21 -10.09 -19.88
N ASP A 191 11.58 -10.21 -18.70
CA ASP A 191 10.30 -9.62 -18.37
C ASP A 191 10.45 -8.30 -17.57
N ALA A 192 11.65 -7.69 -17.57
CA ALA A 192 11.96 -6.49 -16.79
C ALA A 192 11.03 -5.30 -17.09
N TRP A 193 10.47 -5.22 -18.29
CA TRP A 193 9.55 -4.19 -18.74
C TRP A 193 8.25 -4.16 -17.91
N SER A 194 7.82 -5.30 -17.37
CA SER A 194 6.58 -5.42 -16.58
C SER A 194 6.77 -5.12 -15.09
N ARG A 195 8.00 -4.92 -14.59
CA ARG A 195 8.29 -4.70 -13.16
C ARG A 195 7.53 -3.58 -12.47
N PRO A 196 7.19 -2.46 -13.14
CA PRO A 196 6.37 -1.43 -12.52
C PRO A 196 4.95 -1.90 -12.15
N ASP A 197 4.44 -2.90 -12.88
CA ASP A 197 3.16 -3.56 -12.63
C ASP A 197 3.42 -4.89 -11.91
N ILE A 198 3.45 -4.86 -10.57
CA ILE A 198 3.77 -6.04 -9.75
C ILE A 198 2.87 -7.24 -10.08
N PRO A 199 1.54 -7.13 -10.16
CA PRO A 199 0.66 -8.24 -10.53
C PRO A 199 1.00 -8.87 -11.89
N LEU A 200 1.27 -8.04 -12.89
CA LEU A 200 1.65 -8.50 -14.22
C LEU A 200 3.01 -9.20 -14.20
N HIS A 201 4.00 -8.57 -13.55
CA HIS A 201 5.36 -9.12 -13.47
C HIS A 201 5.40 -10.44 -12.70
N ALA A 202 4.59 -10.59 -11.66
CA ALA A 202 4.51 -11.81 -10.87
C ALA A 202 4.07 -13.04 -11.69
N LYS A 203 3.35 -12.85 -12.80
CA LYS A 203 3.00 -13.96 -13.72
C LYS A 203 4.23 -14.60 -14.37
N ALA A 204 5.36 -13.90 -14.42
CA ALA A 204 6.62 -14.42 -14.98
C ALA A 204 7.43 -15.28 -13.99
N MET A 205 7.00 -15.38 -12.72
CA MET A 205 7.70 -16.18 -11.71
C MET A 205 7.71 -17.66 -12.11
N PHE A 206 8.89 -18.27 -12.06
CA PHE A 206 9.14 -19.64 -12.50
C PHE A 206 8.71 -19.96 -13.96
N LYS A 207 8.79 -18.97 -14.84
CA LYS A 207 8.51 -19.14 -16.28
C LYS A 207 9.44 -20.17 -16.94
N MET A 208 10.68 -20.30 -16.45
CA MET A 208 11.60 -21.34 -16.91
C MET A 208 11.27 -22.67 -16.23
N PRO A 209 11.20 -23.77 -17.01
CA PRO A 209 10.89 -25.10 -16.46
C PRO A 209 11.88 -25.51 -15.35
N ARG A 210 11.35 -26.09 -14.29
CA ARG A 210 12.15 -26.71 -13.21
C ARG A 210 11.65 -28.11 -12.93
N GLU A 211 12.60 -29.01 -12.61
CA GLU A 211 12.28 -30.37 -12.22
C GLU A 211 11.37 -30.39 -10.98
N GLY A 212 10.30 -31.14 -11.04
CA GLY A 212 9.32 -31.27 -9.94
C GLY A 212 8.37 -30.09 -9.77
N ILE A 213 8.40 -29.10 -10.68
CA ILE A 213 7.48 -27.94 -10.67
C ILE A 213 6.91 -27.75 -12.07
N GLU A 214 5.69 -28.22 -12.29
CA GLU A 214 5.05 -28.12 -13.61
C GLU A 214 4.23 -26.82 -13.78
N ASN A 215 3.41 -26.47 -12.79
CA ASN A 215 2.55 -25.30 -12.80
C ASN A 215 2.69 -24.51 -11.47
N PRO A 216 3.82 -23.80 -11.25
CA PRO A 216 4.16 -23.24 -9.94
C PRO A 216 3.11 -22.28 -9.39
N LEU A 217 2.48 -21.46 -10.23
CA LEU A 217 1.47 -20.49 -9.79
C LEU A 217 0.17 -21.17 -9.39
N GLU A 218 -0.24 -22.22 -10.09
CA GLU A 218 -1.39 -23.05 -9.75
C GLU A 218 -1.14 -23.83 -8.46
N MET A 219 0.05 -24.43 -8.32
CA MET A 219 0.46 -25.10 -7.08
C MET A 219 0.36 -24.16 -5.88
N ILE A 220 0.83 -22.90 -5.98
CA ILE A 220 0.71 -21.92 -4.91
C ILE A 220 -0.76 -21.58 -4.64
N ALA A 221 -1.56 -21.41 -5.67
CA ALA A 221 -2.99 -21.14 -5.53
C ALA A 221 -3.72 -22.28 -4.80
N ASP A 222 -3.39 -23.52 -5.08
CA ASP A 222 -3.95 -24.70 -4.41
C ASP A 222 -3.53 -24.76 -2.93
N LEU A 223 -2.27 -24.48 -2.64
CA LEU A 223 -1.77 -24.39 -1.27
C LEU A 223 -2.45 -23.26 -0.49
N LYS A 224 -2.73 -22.13 -1.13
CA LYS A 224 -3.46 -21.01 -0.52
C LYS A 224 -4.89 -21.40 -0.09
N ARG A 225 -5.56 -22.29 -0.83
CA ARG A 225 -6.91 -22.79 -0.48
C ARG A 225 -6.95 -23.57 0.83
N ILE A 226 -5.80 -24.06 1.33
CA ILE A 226 -5.70 -24.72 2.63
C ILE A 226 -5.97 -23.74 3.78
N GLY A 227 -5.77 -22.42 3.57
CA GLY A 227 -6.10 -21.36 4.52
C GLY A 227 -5.03 -21.07 5.57
N ASN A 228 -3.85 -21.71 5.50
CA ASN A 228 -2.71 -21.33 6.34
C ASN A 228 -1.81 -20.33 5.58
N PRO A 229 -1.04 -19.48 6.30
CA PRO A 229 0.02 -18.70 5.68
C PRO A 229 1.01 -19.60 4.91
N ILE A 230 1.45 -19.16 3.73
CA ILE A 230 2.38 -19.92 2.91
C ILE A 230 3.82 -19.48 3.24
N VAL A 231 4.67 -20.47 3.45
CA VAL A 231 6.13 -20.28 3.54
C VAL A 231 6.77 -20.80 2.27
N PHE A 232 7.57 -19.95 1.64
CA PHE A 232 8.42 -20.31 0.50
C PHE A 232 9.77 -20.82 1.00
N VAL A 233 10.14 -22.02 0.59
CA VAL A 233 11.37 -22.70 1.04
C VAL A 233 12.16 -23.21 -0.15
N GLY A 234 13.45 -22.91 -0.18
CA GLY A 234 14.43 -23.46 -1.11
C GLY A 234 15.69 -23.90 -0.38
N ASP A 235 16.53 -24.67 -1.02
CA ASP A 235 17.82 -25.09 -0.43
C ASP A 235 18.78 -23.88 -0.37
N VAL A 236 18.79 -23.04 -1.42
CA VAL A 236 19.45 -21.74 -1.47
C VAL A 236 18.52 -20.77 -2.20
N VAL A 237 18.19 -19.65 -1.59
CA VAL A 237 17.23 -18.69 -2.14
C VAL A 237 17.82 -17.30 -2.25
N GLY A 238 17.57 -16.63 -3.39
CA GLY A 238 17.92 -15.23 -3.60
C GLY A 238 19.33 -14.98 -4.10
N THR A 239 19.96 -15.97 -4.72
CA THR A 239 21.24 -15.79 -5.42
C THR A 239 21.08 -14.93 -6.68
N GLY A 240 22.20 -14.46 -7.21
CA GLY A 240 22.23 -13.63 -8.42
C GLY A 240 22.08 -12.14 -8.13
N SER A 241 21.54 -11.42 -9.08
CA SER A 241 21.40 -9.97 -9.03
C SER A 241 20.38 -9.53 -7.97
N SER A 242 20.69 -8.54 -7.14
CA SER A 242 19.74 -8.00 -6.15
C SER A 242 18.54 -7.35 -6.84
N ARG A 243 17.36 -7.97 -6.76
CA ARG A 243 16.13 -7.51 -7.39
C ARG A 243 14.98 -7.49 -6.40
N LYS A 244 14.52 -6.28 -6.04
CA LYS A 244 13.31 -6.12 -5.22
C LYS A 244 12.06 -6.71 -5.88
N SER A 245 12.02 -6.72 -7.23
CA SER A 245 10.94 -7.34 -7.98
C SER A 245 10.80 -8.84 -7.75
N ALA A 246 11.90 -9.55 -7.41
CA ALA A 246 11.84 -10.96 -7.06
C ALA A 246 10.99 -11.19 -5.79
N THR A 247 11.24 -10.39 -4.74
CA THR A 247 10.42 -10.41 -3.52
C THR A 247 8.98 -10.01 -3.81
N ASN A 248 8.76 -8.96 -4.61
CA ASN A 248 7.41 -8.51 -4.96
C ASN A 248 6.62 -9.60 -5.72
N SER A 249 7.27 -10.32 -6.67
CA SER A 249 6.61 -11.41 -7.40
C SER A 249 6.19 -12.54 -6.46
N LEU A 250 7.07 -12.93 -5.55
CA LEU A 250 6.75 -13.96 -4.57
C LEU A 250 5.61 -13.51 -3.65
N LEU A 251 5.71 -12.32 -3.05
CA LEU A 251 4.69 -11.77 -2.16
C LEU A 251 3.33 -11.60 -2.85
N TRP A 252 3.33 -11.27 -4.15
CA TRP A 252 2.07 -11.19 -4.89
C TRP A 252 1.28 -12.49 -4.83
N HIS A 253 1.94 -13.64 -4.88
CA HIS A 253 1.29 -14.94 -4.86
C HIS A 253 1.01 -15.47 -3.45
N ILE A 254 1.90 -15.25 -2.49
CA ILE A 254 1.80 -15.86 -1.16
C ILE A 254 1.37 -14.90 -0.05
N GLY A 255 1.53 -13.60 -0.24
CA GLY A 255 1.23 -12.58 0.77
C GLY A 255 -0.23 -12.16 0.81
N ASP A 256 -0.53 -11.27 1.75
CA ASP A 256 -1.82 -10.64 1.95
C ASP A 256 -1.82 -9.20 1.42
N ASP A 257 -2.98 -8.70 1.02
CA ASP A 257 -3.12 -7.33 0.54
C ASP A 257 -2.75 -6.33 1.66
N ILE A 258 -1.96 -5.32 1.30
CA ILE A 258 -1.66 -4.21 2.20
C ILE A 258 -2.83 -3.22 2.13
N PRO A 259 -3.51 -2.93 3.25
CA PRO A 259 -4.58 -1.94 3.26
C PRO A 259 -4.12 -0.60 2.70
N TYR A 260 -4.95 0.04 1.89
CA TYR A 260 -4.74 1.37 1.30
C TYR A 260 -3.58 1.49 0.30
N ILE A 261 -2.87 0.41 0.02
CA ILE A 261 -1.75 0.39 -0.93
C ILE A 261 -2.09 -0.52 -2.10
N PRO A 262 -2.45 0.05 -3.27
CA PRO A 262 -2.87 -0.76 -4.39
C PRO A 262 -1.75 -1.63 -4.96
N ASN A 263 -2.10 -2.85 -5.37
CA ASN A 263 -1.27 -3.78 -6.13
C ASN A 263 0.05 -4.19 -5.44
N LYS A 264 0.07 -4.19 -4.10
CA LYS A 264 1.18 -4.69 -3.29
C LYS A 264 0.67 -5.63 -2.20
N ARG A 265 1.53 -6.53 -1.76
CA ARG A 265 1.23 -7.48 -0.70
C ARG A 265 2.35 -7.56 0.31
N ASP A 266 2.00 -7.88 1.54
CA ASP A 266 2.92 -8.15 2.63
C ASP A 266 2.95 -9.66 2.92
N GLY A 267 4.12 -10.17 3.28
CA GLY A 267 4.30 -11.57 3.65
C GLY A 267 4.04 -11.87 5.12
N GLY A 268 3.65 -10.87 5.91
CA GLY A 268 3.42 -11.00 7.35
C GLY A 268 4.67 -11.37 8.15
N PHE A 269 5.28 -12.49 7.83
CA PHE A 269 6.52 -12.97 8.43
C PHE A 269 7.56 -13.19 7.34
N VAL A 270 8.35 -12.17 7.00
CA VAL A 270 9.54 -12.38 6.19
C VAL A 270 10.64 -12.92 7.09
N LEU A 271 10.73 -14.21 7.22
CA LEU A 271 11.94 -14.86 7.66
C LEU A 271 12.94 -14.81 6.51
N GLY A 272 13.51 -13.64 6.28
CA GLY A 272 14.58 -13.45 5.35
C GLY A 272 15.86 -13.99 5.97
N GLY A 273 16.09 -15.26 5.81
CA GLY A 273 17.45 -15.74 5.66
C GLY A 273 17.96 -15.25 4.30
N LYS A 274 19.20 -14.74 4.25
CA LYS A 274 19.91 -14.54 2.99
C LYS A 274 19.78 -15.79 2.14
#